data_713b165bf5571a686000d20b2ece5a1f
#
_entry.id   713b165bf5571a686000d20b2ece5a1f
#
_cell.length_a   1.000
_cell.length_b   1.000
_cell.length_c   1.000
_cell.angle_alpha   90.00
_cell.angle_beta   90.00
_cell.angle_gamma   90.00
#
_symmetry.space_group_name_H-M   'P 1'
#
loop_
_entity.id
_entity.type
_entity.pdbx_description
1 polymer ?
#
loop_
_entity_poly.entity_id
_entity_poly.type
_entity_poly.pdbx_seq_one_letter_code
_entity_poly.pdbx_strand_id
1 'polypeptide(L)'
;FGEVGVVTSFGTESAVLLHLIAAIAPAAPVIFIDTGFHFDETLAYRDELVRHLGLLNVRTVGLDPLSEKRSDPARRLHLNDPDACCQLRKVKVLDHALRHYYGWISGQKRYQSQERSVIDRVEWDSARGKWKFNPLADWSTADLLTYQTQQQMPAHPLASAGYMSVGCSPCTTPVMAGEDMRAGRWRQHEKRECGLHRTADVIVA
;
A
#
# COMPACT_ATOMS: atom_id res chain seq x y z
N PHE A 1 -14.75 -18.18 11.33
CA PHE A 1 -14.09 -17.38 10.28
C PHE A 1 -12.72 -16.95 10.82
N GLY A 2 -11.65 -17.03 10.01
CA GLY A 2 -10.30 -16.61 10.41
C GLY A 2 -10.16 -15.08 10.45
N GLU A 3 -9.06 -14.60 11.05
CA GLU A 3 -8.73 -13.17 11.09
C GLU A 3 -8.48 -12.60 9.68
N VAL A 4 -8.84 -11.34 9.48
CA VAL A 4 -8.59 -10.58 8.26
C VAL A 4 -7.64 -9.41 8.60
N GLY A 5 -6.51 -9.30 7.87
CA GLY A 5 -5.55 -8.22 8.06
C GLY A 5 -5.83 -7.03 7.15
N VAL A 6 -5.67 -5.80 7.65
CA VAL A 6 -5.77 -4.58 6.85
C VAL A 6 -4.37 -4.19 6.42
N VAL A 7 -4.08 -4.20 5.12
CA VAL A 7 -2.75 -3.86 4.59
C VAL A 7 -2.76 -2.43 4.08
N THR A 8 -1.86 -1.60 4.60
CA THR A 8 -1.77 -0.18 4.23
C THR A 8 -0.33 0.27 4.08
N SER A 9 -0.10 1.24 3.20
CA SER A 9 1.18 1.93 3.04
C SER A 9 1.21 3.31 3.70
N PHE A 10 0.12 3.73 4.35
CA PHE A 10 -0.05 5.10 4.84
C PHE A 10 0.27 6.17 3.78
N GLY A 11 -0.05 5.90 2.52
CA GLY A 11 0.07 6.86 1.42
C GLY A 11 -1.07 7.89 1.43
N THR A 12 -1.07 8.78 0.46
CA THR A 12 -1.97 9.95 0.34
C THR A 12 -3.46 9.66 0.46
N GLU A 13 -3.90 8.45 0.09
CA GLU A 13 -5.31 8.04 0.11
C GLU A 13 -5.63 6.98 1.18
N SER A 14 -4.69 6.69 2.07
CA SER A 14 -4.86 5.60 3.06
C SER A 14 -5.84 5.94 4.18
N ALA A 15 -6.04 7.22 4.49
CA ALA A 15 -6.85 7.69 5.60
C ALA A 15 -8.29 7.19 5.54
N VAL A 16 -8.90 7.19 4.35
CA VAL A 16 -10.31 6.80 4.19
C VAL A 16 -10.54 5.34 4.60
N LEU A 17 -9.73 4.41 4.08
CA LEU A 17 -9.85 3.01 4.48
C LEU A 17 -9.64 2.83 5.98
N LEU A 18 -8.60 3.46 6.52
CA LEU A 18 -8.26 3.33 7.94
C LEU A 18 -9.33 3.92 8.86
N HIS A 19 -9.98 5.03 8.47
CA HIS A 19 -11.10 5.60 9.21
C HIS A 19 -12.32 4.66 9.22
N LEU A 20 -12.68 4.08 8.05
CA LEU A 20 -13.76 3.09 7.97
C LEU A 20 -13.48 1.88 8.86
N ILE A 21 -12.24 1.40 8.88
CA ILE A 21 -11.82 0.29 9.75
C ILE A 21 -11.89 0.70 11.22
N ALA A 22 -11.40 1.88 11.59
CA ALA A 22 -11.42 2.38 12.96
C ALA A 22 -12.85 2.52 13.50
N ALA A 23 -13.78 2.98 12.65
CA ALA A 23 -15.18 3.14 13.02
C ALA A 23 -15.91 1.80 13.27
N ILE A 24 -15.51 0.72 12.60
CA ILE A 24 -16.17 -0.59 12.66
C ILE A 24 -15.45 -1.54 13.61
N ALA A 25 -14.12 -1.58 13.54
CA ALA A 25 -13.28 -2.54 14.25
C ALA A 25 -11.90 -1.92 14.58
N PRO A 26 -11.80 -1.02 15.57
CA PRO A 26 -10.55 -0.32 15.90
C PRO A 26 -9.41 -1.24 16.35
N ALA A 27 -9.75 -2.46 16.79
CA ALA A 27 -8.77 -3.50 17.15
C ALA A 27 -8.36 -4.42 15.98
N ALA A 28 -8.92 -4.19 14.77
CA ALA A 28 -8.51 -4.96 13.59
C ALA A 28 -6.99 -4.84 13.34
N PRO A 29 -6.31 -5.93 12.97
CA PRO A 29 -4.88 -5.89 12.72
C PRO A 29 -4.57 -5.08 11.45
N VAL A 30 -3.92 -3.94 11.61
CA VAL A 30 -3.42 -3.09 10.53
C VAL A 30 -1.96 -3.40 10.30
N ILE A 31 -1.61 -3.85 9.10
CA ILE A 31 -0.27 -4.26 8.72
C ILE A 31 0.36 -3.16 7.88
N PHE A 32 1.43 -2.57 8.37
CA PHE A 32 2.30 -1.65 7.66
C PHE A 32 3.59 -2.34 7.29
N ILE A 33 3.93 -2.37 5.98
CA ILE A 33 5.18 -2.94 5.50
C ILE A 33 6.24 -1.84 5.51
N ASP A 34 7.15 -1.90 6.46
CA ASP A 34 8.32 -1.03 6.45
C ASP A 34 9.39 -1.59 5.51
N THR A 35 9.61 -0.90 4.41
CA THR A 35 10.62 -1.27 3.41
C THR A 35 12.03 -0.80 3.78
N GLY A 36 12.16 0.04 4.80
CA GLY A 36 13.39 0.75 5.15
C GLY A 36 13.73 1.90 4.17
N PHE A 37 12.78 2.28 3.29
CA PHE A 37 12.93 3.32 2.27
C PHE A 37 11.73 4.27 2.21
N HIS A 38 10.95 4.36 3.28
CA HIS A 38 9.87 5.33 3.33
C HIS A 38 10.40 6.76 3.46
N PHE A 39 9.59 7.72 3.04
CA PHE A 39 9.80 9.12 3.40
C PHE A 39 9.58 9.30 4.90
N ASP A 40 10.32 10.18 5.55
CA ASP A 40 10.12 10.53 6.95
C ASP A 40 8.71 11.10 7.18
N GLU A 41 8.19 11.85 6.20
CA GLU A 41 6.82 12.36 6.19
C GLU A 41 5.77 11.25 6.21
N THR A 42 6.04 10.12 5.54
CA THR A 42 5.12 8.96 5.58
C THR A 42 5.13 8.29 6.94
N LEU A 43 6.30 8.18 7.58
CA LEU A 43 6.42 7.61 8.92
C LEU A 43 5.75 8.51 9.97
N ALA A 44 5.96 9.82 9.89
CA ALA A 44 5.29 10.79 10.76
C ALA A 44 3.77 10.78 10.57
N TYR A 45 3.31 10.76 9.31
CA TYR A 45 1.89 10.69 8.97
C TYR A 45 1.23 9.38 9.46
N ARG A 46 1.94 8.26 9.36
CA ARG A 46 1.47 6.99 9.96
C ARG A 46 1.18 7.18 11.45
N ASP A 47 2.11 7.73 12.21
CA ASP A 47 2.00 7.87 13.66
C ASP A 47 0.90 8.87 14.04
N GLU A 48 0.74 9.94 13.25
CA GLU A 48 -0.35 10.91 13.39
C GLU A 48 -1.70 10.24 13.14
N LEU A 49 -1.84 9.51 12.03
CA LEU A 49 -3.09 8.88 11.64
C LEU A 49 -3.51 7.78 12.62
N VAL A 50 -2.58 6.98 13.10
CA VAL A 50 -2.82 5.95 14.12
C VAL A 50 -3.42 6.57 15.38
N ARG A 51 -2.84 7.68 15.85
CA ARG A 51 -3.32 8.40 17.04
C ARG A 51 -4.67 9.09 16.78
N HIS A 52 -4.81 9.75 15.63
CA HIS A 52 -6.03 10.47 15.25
C HIS A 52 -7.24 9.53 15.14
N LEU A 53 -7.05 8.35 14.56
CA LEU A 53 -8.10 7.37 14.33
C LEU A 53 -8.31 6.38 15.51
N GLY A 54 -7.44 6.41 16.52
CA GLY A 54 -7.53 5.47 17.65
C GLY A 54 -7.34 4.01 17.25
N LEU A 55 -6.47 3.73 16.26
CA LEU A 55 -6.17 2.36 15.85
C LEU A 55 -5.35 1.64 16.93
N LEU A 56 -5.86 0.51 17.42
CA LEU A 56 -5.32 -0.19 18.59
C LEU A 56 -4.30 -1.29 18.25
N ASN A 57 -4.26 -1.77 17.00
CA ASN A 57 -3.47 -2.93 16.62
C ASN A 57 -2.74 -2.70 15.29
N VAL A 58 -1.79 -1.77 15.28
CA VAL A 58 -0.94 -1.50 14.12
C VAL A 58 0.36 -2.27 14.25
N ARG A 59 0.65 -3.11 13.25
CA ARG A 59 1.83 -3.97 13.19
C ARG A 59 2.75 -3.49 12.08
N THR A 60 3.93 -3.00 12.44
CA THR A 60 4.99 -2.72 11.48
C THR A 60 5.78 -4.00 11.22
N VAL A 61 5.85 -4.41 9.97
CA VAL A 61 6.59 -5.58 9.51
C VAL A 61 7.60 -5.17 8.44
N GLY A 62 8.77 -5.76 8.45
CA GLY A 62 9.84 -5.42 7.52
C GLY A 62 10.72 -6.62 7.17
N LEU A 63 11.68 -6.39 6.29
CA LEU A 63 12.69 -7.38 5.96
C LEU A 63 13.59 -7.61 7.18
N ASP A 64 13.84 -8.88 7.51
CA ASP A 64 14.77 -9.18 8.58
C ASP A 64 16.21 -8.78 8.21
N PRO A 65 17.03 -8.33 9.20
CA PRO A 65 18.37 -7.80 8.92
C PRO A 65 19.33 -8.81 8.28
N LEU A 66 19.19 -10.10 8.55
CA LEU A 66 20.05 -11.14 7.96
C LEU A 66 19.70 -11.36 6.49
N SER A 67 18.42 -11.34 6.15
CA SER A 67 17.96 -11.40 4.76
C SER A 67 18.35 -10.15 3.97
N GLU A 68 18.28 -8.96 4.59
CA GLU A 68 18.77 -7.73 3.98
C GLU A 68 20.27 -7.81 3.68
N LYS A 69 21.08 -8.21 4.67
CA LYS A 69 22.53 -8.33 4.53
C LYS A 69 22.93 -9.35 3.46
N ARG A 70 22.16 -10.41 3.26
CA ARG A 70 22.44 -11.43 2.23
C ARG A 70 22.02 -11.00 0.83
N SER A 71 20.86 -10.34 0.69
CA SER A 71 20.22 -10.11 -0.61
C SER A 71 20.41 -8.69 -1.13
N ASP A 72 20.65 -7.71 -0.26
CA ASP A 72 20.85 -6.31 -0.63
C ASP A 72 21.79 -5.61 0.38
N PRO A 73 23.04 -6.10 0.52
CA PRO A 73 23.98 -5.60 1.54
C PRO A 73 24.34 -4.12 1.37
N ALA A 74 24.34 -3.63 0.15
CA ALA A 74 24.59 -2.22 -0.15
C ALA A 74 23.33 -1.36 -0.18
N ARG A 75 22.13 -1.95 0.03
CA ARG A 75 20.82 -1.29 -0.05
C ARG A 75 20.59 -0.57 -1.39
N ARG A 76 21.10 -1.11 -2.48
CA ARG A 76 21.08 -0.51 -3.84
C ARG A 76 20.24 -1.30 -4.84
N LEU A 77 19.57 -2.36 -4.40
CA LEU A 77 18.76 -3.22 -5.26
C LEU A 77 17.66 -2.43 -5.99
N HIS A 78 17.10 -1.39 -5.33
CA HIS A 78 16.07 -0.52 -5.91
C HIS A 78 16.57 0.27 -7.15
N LEU A 79 17.88 0.49 -7.29
CA LEU A 79 18.49 1.17 -8.44
C LEU A 79 18.74 0.21 -9.61
N ASN A 80 19.16 -1.03 -9.30
CA ASN A 80 19.62 -1.98 -10.29
C ASN A 80 18.49 -2.91 -10.77
N ASP A 81 17.61 -3.30 -9.87
CA ASP A 81 16.47 -4.20 -10.11
C ASP A 81 15.32 -3.85 -9.14
N PRO A 82 14.47 -2.88 -9.51
CA PRO A 82 13.34 -2.48 -8.66
C PRO A 82 12.28 -3.59 -8.50
N ASP A 83 12.22 -4.59 -9.40
CA ASP A 83 11.33 -5.74 -9.25
C ASP A 83 11.84 -6.67 -8.15
N ALA A 84 13.11 -7.05 -8.17
CA ALA A 84 13.72 -7.84 -7.12
C ALA A 84 13.67 -7.11 -5.76
N CYS A 85 13.88 -5.78 -5.74
CA CYS A 85 13.74 -4.98 -4.53
C CYS A 85 12.31 -5.06 -3.95
N CYS A 86 11.28 -4.86 -4.77
CA CYS A 86 9.88 -4.97 -4.34
C CYS A 86 9.54 -6.40 -3.91
N GLN A 87 10.02 -7.41 -4.64
CA GLN A 87 9.83 -8.81 -4.28
C GLN A 87 10.43 -9.11 -2.90
N LEU A 88 11.63 -8.64 -2.63
CA LEU A 88 12.33 -8.86 -1.36
C LEU A 88 11.67 -8.11 -0.20
N ARG A 89 11.45 -6.78 -0.35
CA ARG A 89 11.07 -5.89 0.75
C ARG A 89 9.57 -5.72 0.94
N LYS A 90 8.76 -6.17 -0.02
CA LYS A 90 7.29 -6.02 0.04
C LYS A 90 6.58 -7.35 -0.08
N VAL A 91 6.76 -8.07 -1.20
CA VAL A 91 5.98 -9.28 -1.47
C VAL A 91 6.27 -10.36 -0.44
N LYS A 92 7.54 -10.74 -0.27
CA LYS A 92 7.94 -11.76 0.73
C LYS A 92 7.58 -11.36 2.16
N VAL A 93 7.67 -10.07 2.50
CA VAL A 93 7.29 -9.56 3.82
C VAL A 93 5.79 -9.68 4.03
N LEU A 94 4.98 -9.30 3.02
CA LEU A 94 3.52 -9.46 3.09
C LEU A 94 3.11 -10.92 3.17
N ASP A 95 3.69 -11.80 2.36
CA ASP A 95 3.40 -13.23 2.37
C ASP A 95 3.64 -13.84 3.76
N HIS A 96 4.75 -13.45 4.40
CA HIS A 96 5.04 -13.87 5.76
C HIS A 96 4.04 -13.29 6.77
N ALA A 97 3.72 -12.01 6.67
CA ALA A 97 2.81 -11.34 7.58
C ALA A 97 1.39 -11.91 7.50
N LEU A 98 0.94 -12.27 6.29
CA LEU A 98 -0.41 -12.78 6.06
C LEU A 98 -0.59 -14.29 6.30
N ARG A 99 0.46 -15.06 6.60
CA ARG A 99 0.38 -16.53 6.62
C ARG A 99 -0.72 -17.10 7.55
N HIS A 100 -1.05 -16.39 8.63
CA HIS A 100 -2.06 -16.82 9.60
C HIS A 100 -3.43 -16.17 9.41
N TYR A 101 -3.57 -15.28 8.40
CA TYR A 101 -4.82 -14.63 8.09
C TYR A 101 -5.62 -15.41 7.04
N TYR A 102 -6.93 -15.42 7.20
CA TYR A 102 -7.86 -15.98 6.21
C TYR A 102 -7.96 -15.10 4.96
N GLY A 103 -7.85 -13.81 5.13
CA GLY A 103 -7.92 -12.82 4.05
C GLY A 103 -7.27 -11.50 4.44
N TRP A 104 -7.30 -10.57 3.53
CA TRP A 104 -6.74 -9.25 3.75
C TRP A 104 -7.52 -8.15 3.02
N ILE A 105 -7.52 -6.95 3.59
CA ILE A 105 -8.19 -5.77 3.05
C ILE A 105 -7.13 -4.86 2.45
N SER A 106 -7.41 -4.32 1.26
CA SER A 106 -6.57 -3.34 0.57
C SER A 106 -7.33 -2.06 0.27
N GLY A 107 -6.61 -0.95 0.16
CA GLY A 107 -7.16 0.36 -0.23
C GLY A 107 -7.12 0.62 -1.73
N GLN A 108 -7.04 -0.39 -2.59
CA GLN A 108 -7.03 -0.21 -4.04
C GLN A 108 -8.35 0.34 -4.56
N LYS A 109 -8.27 1.16 -5.62
CA LYS A 109 -9.40 1.71 -6.36
C LYS A 109 -9.16 1.55 -7.85
N ARG A 110 -10.23 1.36 -8.62
CA ARG A 110 -10.14 1.13 -10.08
C ARG A 110 -9.51 2.28 -10.83
N TYR A 111 -9.78 3.53 -10.44
CA TYR A 111 -9.25 4.71 -11.14
C TYR A 111 -7.74 4.92 -10.99
N GLN A 112 -7.08 4.23 -10.06
CA GLN A 112 -5.67 4.49 -9.73
C GLN A 112 -4.68 4.10 -10.84
N SER A 113 -5.02 3.12 -11.68
CA SER A 113 -4.25 2.73 -12.87
C SER A 113 -5.07 1.79 -13.77
N GLN A 114 -4.58 1.59 -15.00
CA GLN A 114 -5.21 0.66 -15.94
C GLN A 114 -5.22 -0.79 -15.40
N GLU A 115 -4.13 -1.21 -14.76
CA GLU A 115 -4.01 -2.55 -14.16
C GLU A 115 -5.03 -2.78 -13.03
N ARG A 116 -5.48 -1.68 -12.38
CA ARG A 116 -6.46 -1.73 -11.29
C ARG A 116 -7.90 -1.58 -11.76
N SER A 117 -8.14 -1.18 -13.00
CA SER A 117 -9.49 -0.92 -13.53
C SER A 117 -10.42 -2.13 -13.43
N VAL A 118 -9.87 -3.32 -13.38
CA VAL A 118 -10.60 -4.61 -13.37
C VAL A 118 -10.67 -5.28 -11.99
N ILE A 119 -10.20 -4.65 -10.91
CA ILE A 119 -10.25 -5.27 -9.58
C ILE A 119 -11.69 -5.41 -9.09
N ASP A 120 -11.99 -6.52 -8.43
CA ASP A 120 -13.26 -6.75 -7.77
C ASP A 120 -13.23 -6.29 -6.31
N ARG A 121 -14.42 -6.01 -5.75
CA ARG A 121 -14.54 -5.69 -4.31
C ARG A 121 -14.11 -6.86 -3.44
N VAL A 122 -14.33 -8.08 -3.92
CA VAL A 122 -13.91 -9.33 -3.27
C VAL A 122 -13.31 -10.22 -4.35
N GLU A 123 -12.07 -10.62 -4.18
CA GLU A 123 -11.34 -11.47 -5.14
C GLU A 123 -10.53 -12.54 -4.42
N TRP A 124 -10.24 -13.62 -5.11
CA TRP A 124 -9.34 -14.66 -4.62
C TRP A 124 -7.90 -14.32 -5.01
N ASP A 125 -7.06 -14.05 -4.02
CA ASP A 125 -5.62 -13.91 -4.20
C ASP A 125 -5.00 -15.31 -4.37
N SER A 126 -4.95 -15.77 -5.60
CA SER A 126 -4.45 -17.11 -5.93
C SER A 126 -2.96 -17.28 -5.60
N ALA A 127 -2.17 -16.22 -5.64
CA ALA A 127 -0.77 -16.25 -5.28
C ALA A 127 -0.56 -16.58 -3.78
N ARG A 128 -1.53 -16.21 -2.93
CA ARG A 128 -1.47 -16.43 -1.47
C ARG A 128 -2.47 -17.45 -0.97
N GLY A 129 -3.43 -17.90 -1.81
CA GLY A 129 -4.50 -18.78 -1.38
C GLY A 129 -5.42 -18.13 -0.33
N LYS A 130 -5.79 -16.84 -0.51
CA LYS A 130 -6.53 -16.04 0.46
C LYS A 130 -7.57 -15.16 -0.19
N TRP A 131 -8.59 -14.79 0.57
CA TRP A 131 -9.54 -13.77 0.13
C TRP A 131 -8.90 -12.38 0.25
N LYS A 132 -9.10 -11.56 -0.76
CA LYS A 132 -8.71 -10.15 -0.78
C LYS A 132 -9.95 -9.29 -0.94
N PHE A 133 -10.05 -8.27 -0.11
CA PHE A 133 -11.18 -7.35 -0.05
C PHE A 133 -10.72 -5.94 -0.43
N ASN A 134 -11.39 -5.32 -1.39
CA ASN A 134 -11.11 -3.97 -1.89
C ASN A 134 -12.36 -3.08 -1.68
N PRO A 135 -12.69 -2.69 -0.44
CA PRO A 135 -13.95 -1.99 -0.15
C PRO A 135 -14.07 -0.64 -0.86
N LEU A 136 -12.95 -0.04 -1.25
CA LEU A 136 -12.90 1.23 -1.96
C LEU A 136 -12.79 1.08 -3.49
N ALA A 137 -12.94 -0.12 -4.06
CA ALA A 137 -12.71 -0.38 -5.49
C ALA A 137 -13.47 0.60 -6.41
N ASP A 138 -14.71 0.92 -6.09
CA ASP A 138 -15.58 1.79 -6.90
C ASP A 138 -15.57 3.27 -6.50
N TRP A 139 -14.82 3.63 -5.46
CA TRP A 139 -14.73 5.01 -5.02
C TRP A 139 -13.95 5.85 -6.03
N SER A 140 -14.49 7.02 -6.38
CA SER A 140 -13.78 8.02 -7.19
C SER A 140 -12.88 8.90 -6.34
N THR A 141 -12.02 9.68 -7.00
CA THR A 141 -11.22 10.72 -6.33
C THR A 141 -12.13 11.75 -5.62
N ALA A 142 -13.28 12.09 -6.22
CA ALA A 142 -14.23 13.02 -5.63
C ALA A 142 -14.86 12.47 -4.35
N ASP A 143 -15.22 11.18 -4.33
CA ASP A 143 -15.74 10.52 -3.14
C ASP A 143 -14.72 10.53 -1.99
N LEU A 144 -13.45 10.24 -2.30
CA LEU A 144 -12.38 10.26 -1.30
C LEU A 144 -12.17 11.66 -0.71
N LEU A 145 -12.07 12.68 -1.56
CA LEU A 145 -11.86 14.07 -1.12
C LEU A 145 -13.03 14.58 -0.30
N THR A 146 -14.25 14.28 -0.73
CA THR A 146 -15.47 14.64 0.00
C THR A 146 -15.47 13.98 1.38
N TYR A 147 -15.20 12.68 1.44
CA TYR A 147 -15.17 11.95 2.70
C TYR A 147 -14.06 12.45 3.63
N GLN A 148 -12.84 12.64 3.13
CA GLN A 148 -11.72 13.18 3.92
C GLN A 148 -12.04 14.55 4.51
N THR A 149 -12.66 15.43 3.71
CA THR A 149 -13.04 16.77 4.15
C THR A 149 -14.15 16.71 5.22
N GLN A 150 -15.19 15.91 4.99
CA GLN A 150 -16.30 15.76 5.94
C GLN A 150 -15.84 15.18 7.29
N GLN A 151 -14.88 14.25 7.26
CA GLN A 151 -14.34 13.61 8.45
C GLN A 151 -13.12 14.35 9.03
N GLN A 152 -12.76 15.52 8.48
CA GLN A 152 -11.64 16.34 8.94
C GLN A 152 -10.32 15.56 9.10
N MET A 153 -10.06 14.64 8.16
CA MET A 153 -8.88 13.79 8.25
C MET A 153 -7.60 14.55 7.88
N PRO A 154 -6.49 14.29 8.56
CA PRO A 154 -5.20 14.86 8.19
C PRO A 154 -4.80 14.41 6.78
N ALA A 155 -4.26 15.34 5.99
CA ALA A 155 -3.71 15.04 4.68
C ALA A 155 -2.25 14.58 4.82
N HIS A 156 -1.83 13.68 3.93
CA HIS A 156 -0.42 13.29 3.86
C HIS A 156 0.45 14.50 3.49
N PRO A 157 1.54 14.82 4.24
CA PRO A 157 2.33 16.05 4.02
C PRO A 157 2.83 16.21 2.57
N LEU A 158 3.25 15.12 1.94
CA LEU A 158 3.75 15.15 0.56
C LEU A 158 2.66 15.43 -0.49
N ALA A 159 1.37 15.37 -0.15
CA ALA A 159 0.30 15.67 -1.10
C ALA A 159 0.39 17.12 -1.59
N SER A 160 0.68 18.07 -0.70
CA SER A 160 0.87 19.48 -1.05
C SER A 160 2.14 19.75 -1.87
N ALA A 161 3.10 18.82 -1.86
CA ALA A 161 4.34 18.86 -2.65
C ALA A 161 4.21 18.14 -4.01
N GLY A 162 2.97 17.82 -4.44
CA GLY A 162 2.69 17.23 -5.75
C GLY A 162 2.84 15.70 -5.82
N TYR A 163 2.98 15.02 -4.69
CA TYR A 163 3.04 13.56 -4.65
C TYR A 163 1.62 12.98 -4.60
N MET A 164 1.03 12.70 -5.75
CA MET A 164 -0.32 12.13 -5.83
C MET A 164 -0.37 10.65 -5.40
N SER A 165 0.74 9.94 -5.54
CA SER A 165 0.91 8.54 -5.09
C SER A 165 2.26 8.38 -4.41
N VAL A 166 2.26 8.01 -3.13
CA VAL A 166 3.49 7.87 -2.34
C VAL A 166 3.86 6.39 -2.14
N GLY A 167 5.15 6.09 -2.23
CA GLY A 167 5.73 4.79 -1.92
C GLY A 167 7.12 4.94 -1.29
N CYS A 168 8.09 4.12 -1.71
CA CYS A 168 9.48 4.28 -1.28
C CYS A 168 10.09 5.57 -1.84
N SER A 169 10.84 6.33 -1.03
CA SER A 169 11.42 7.60 -1.43
C SER A 169 12.32 7.51 -2.67
N PRO A 170 13.21 6.50 -2.85
CA PRO A 170 14.03 6.41 -4.05
C PRO A 170 13.23 6.04 -5.31
N CYS A 171 11.98 5.61 -5.18
CA CYS A 171 11.13 5.17 -6.30
C CYS A 171 9.93 6.09 -6.53
N THR A 172 9.89 7.28 -5.92
CA THR A 172 8.72 8.17 -6.00
C THR A 172 9.17 9.61 -6.18
N THR A 173 8.61 10.26 -7.19
CA THR A 173 8.79 11.69 -7.47
C THR A 173 7.42 12.37 -7.54
N PRO A 174 7.34 13.70 -7.39
CA PRO A 174 6.10 14.42 -7.63
C PRO A 174 5.65 14.28 -9.09
N VAL A 175 4.36 14.49 -9.35
CA VAL A 175 3.78 14.51 -10.68
C VAL A 175 3.50 15.93 -11.12
N MET A 176 3.56 16.18 -12.43
CA MET A 176 3.22 17.47 -13.02
C MET A 176 1.71 17.55 -13.29
N ALA A 177 1.20 18.76 -13.47
CA ALA A 177 -0.20 18.95 -13.83
C ALA A 177 -0.52 18.24 -15.16
N GLY A 178 -1.58 17.42 -15.15
CA GLY A 178 -2.01 16.64 -16.32
C GLY A 178 -1.35 15.26 -16.47
N GLU A 179 -0.36 14.92 -15.64
CA GLU A 179 0.18 13.56 -15.59
C GLU A 179 -0.76 12.62 -14.82
N ASP A 180 -0.68 11.32 -15.14
CA ASP A 180 -1.30 10.27 -14.35
C ASP A 180 -0.84 10.35 -12.89
N MET A 181 -1.76 10.11 -11.94
CA MET A 181 -1.48 10.21 -10.51
C MET A 181 -0.32 9.29 -10.05
N ARG A 182 -0.02 8.26 -10.79
CA ARG A 182 1.06 7.31 -10.51
C ARG A 182 2.30 7.51 -11.40
N ALA A 183 2.31 8.51 -12.29
CA ALA A 183 3.45 8.79 -13.17
C ALA A 183 4.76 9.06 -12.41
N GLY A 184 4.67 9.53 -11.16
CA GLY A 184 5.82 9.69 -10.27
C GLY A 184 6.42 8.40 -9.72
N ARG A 185 5.76 7.24 -9.94
CA ARG A 185 6.22 5.93 -9.41
C ARG A 185 7.14 5.27 -10.43
N TRP A 186 8.36 4.91 -9.98
CA TRP A 186 9.38 4.27 -10.82
C TRP A 186 9.60 5.00 -12.16
N ARG A 187 9.56 6.33 -12.16
CA ARG A 187 9.61 7.19 -13.38
C ARG A 187 10.74 6.82 -14.36
N GLN A 188 11.83 6.26 -13.87
CA GLN A 188 13.00 5.86 -14.67
C GLN A 188 12.95 4.38 -15.13
N HIS A 189 11.85 3.67 -14.87
CA HIS A 189 11.71 2.25 -15.17
C HIS A 189 10.33 1.98 -15.82
N GLU A 190 10.23 0.95 -16.63
CA GLU A 190 8.97 0.48 -17.23
C GLU A 190 8.02 -0.20 -16.21
N LYS A 191 8.30 -0.07 -14.93
CA LYS A 191 7.55 -0.67 -13.85
C LYS A 191 6.30 0.15 -13.52
N ARG A 192 5.15 -0.52 -13.36
CA ARG A 192 3.84 0.08 -13.01
C ARG A 192 3.36 -0.29 -11.62
N GLU A 193 3.62 -1.52 -11.16
CA GLU A 193 3.14 -2.03 -9.88
C GLU A 193 4.25 -2.69 -9.07
N CYS A 194 4.08 -2.69 -7.74
CA CYS A 194 5.09 -3.23 -6.81
C CYS A 194 5.02 -4.75 -6.62
N GLY A 195 4.04 -5.41 -7.24
CA GLY A 195 3.85 -6.85 -7.12
C GLY A 195 3.06 -7.32 -5.88
N LEU A 196 2.70 -6.44 -4.94
CA LEU A 196 1.88 -6.81 -3.78
C LEU A 196 0.48 -7.33 -4.17
N HIS A 197 -0.05 -6.83 -5.29
CA HIS A 197 -1.41 -7.06 -5.75
C HIS A 197 -1.46 -7.89 -7.05
N ARG A 198 -0.42 -8.66 -7.34
CA ARG A 198 -0.46 -9.55 -8.50
C ARG A 198 -1.51 -10.64 -8.25
N THR A 199 -2.49 -10.72 -9.12
CA THR A 199 -3.18 -11.98 -9.40
C THR A 199 -2.16 -12.90 -10.05
N ALA A 200 -2.17 -14.20 -9.73
CA ALA A 200 -1.37 -15.15 -10.49
C ALA A 200 -1.78 -15.01 -11.95
N ASP A 201 -0.79 -14.91 -12.84
CA ASP A 201 -1.05 -14.95 -14.28
C ASP A 201 -1.95 -16.15 -14.56
N VAL A 202 -3.11 -15.88 -15.15
CA VAL A 202 -3.95 -16.96 -15.67
C VAL A 202 -3.09 -17.59 -16.76
N ILE A 203 -2.53 -18.75 -16.47
CA ILE A 203 -1.91 -19.58 -17.49
C ILE A 203 -3.08 -19.96 -18.39
N VAL A 204 -3.24 -19.22 -19.47
CA VAL A 204 -4.12 -19.62 -20.56
C VAL A 204 -3.42 -20.81 -21.20
N ALA A 205 -3.93 -22.00 -20.89
CA ALA A 205 -3.52 -23.24 -21.51
C ALA A 205 -3.99 -23.31 -22.97
#